data_8569843dcff6cc10cb749c8ad86afc40
#
_entry.id   8569843dcff6cc10cb749c8ad86afc40
#
_cell.length_a   1.000
_cell.length_b   1.000
_cell.length_c   1.000
_cell.angle_alpha   90.00
_cell.angle_beta   90.00
_cell.angle_gamma   90.00
#
_symmetry.space_group_name_H-M   'P 1'
#
loop_
_entity.id
_entity.type
_entity.pdbx_description
1 polymer ?
#
loop_
_entity_poly.entity_id
_entity_poly.type
_entity_poly.pdbx_seq_one_letter_code
_entity_poly.pdbx_strand_id
1 'polypeptide(L)'
;LLIGGNPFSVTSVYTLISYLEQRWGVWSAMGGTGSILKGIAGLIEGQGGTIECNAEVEEILVENGNAKGVRLRDGRVLHSDLIVSNADAAWTYRHLIDARHRKRWTDRKIERSHYSNGLFVWYFGTQGKYEDVPHHSVILGPRYRGLLDDIFKRKVLADDFSLYLHRPTETDPSMAPEGCDAFYALAPVPHLDADVDWTEYAETFRQRICQRLEDTMLPGLSDRIVTSRLLTPQDFQDRLCSFKGAGFSFEPRITQSAWFRPH
;
A
#
# COMPACT_ATOMS: atom_id res chain seq x y z
N LEU A 1 12.23 -0.62 -2.93
CA LEU A 1 11.09 -1.09 -2.10
C LEU A 1 9.90 -0.13 -2.14
N LEU A 2 10.10 1.17 -2.18
CA LEU A 2 9.03 2.18 -2.17
C LEU A 2 8.04 2.09 -3.34
N ILE A 3 8.36 1.36 -4.39
CA ILE A 3 7.49 1.09 -5.54
C ILE A 3 7.07 -0.38 -5.64
N GLY A 4 7.24 -1.15 -4.56
CA GLY A 4 6.86 -2.56 -4.51
C GLY A 4 7.77 -3.52 -5.28
N GLY A 5 9.00 -3.14 -5.58
CA GLY A 5 9.93 -3.97 -6.33
C GLY A 5 11.25 -4.25 -5.61
N ASN A 6 11.86 -5.37 -5.96
CA ASN A 6 13.20 -5.70 -5.53
C ASN A 6 14.22 -4.83 -6.30
N PRO A 7 15.01 -3.96 -5.64
CA PRO A 7 15.95 -3.04 -6.30
C PRO A 7 17.01 -3.75 -7.15
N PHE A 8 17.23 -5.05 -6.94
CA PHE A 8 18.16 -5.85 -7.74
C PHE A 8 17.53 -6.50 -8.97
N SER A 9 16.22 -6.34 -9.20
CA SER A 9 15.49 -6.94 -10.32
C SER A 9 14.53 -6.00 -11.05
N VAL A 10 14.22 -4.83 -10.48
CA VAL A 10 13.40 -3.82 -11.16
C VAL A 10 14.18 -3.10 -12.26
N THR A 11 13.47 -2.52 -13.20
CA THR A 11 14.10 -1.75 -14.28
C THR A 11 14.69 -0.44 -13.77
N SER A 12 15.85 -0.04 -14.33
CA SER A 12 16.55 1.20 -13.98
C SER A 12 15.75 2.48 -14.25
N VAL A 13 14.66 2.42 -15.04
CA VAL A 13 13.79 3.58 -15.27
C VAL A 13 13.27 4.20 -13.97
N TYR A 14 13.15 3.42 -12.91
CA TYR A 14 12.70 3.90 -11.60
C TYR A 14 13.73 4.77 -10.85
N THR A 15 14.99 4.86 -11.33
CA THR A 15 15.97 5.84 -10.82
C THR A 15 15.53 7.27 -11.13
N LEU A 16 14.59 7.45 -12.09
CA LEU A 16 13.96 8.74 -12.36
C LEU A 16 13.30 9.32 -11.10
N ILE A 17 12.75 8.50 -10.20
CA ILE A 17 12.14 8.96 -8.95
C ILE A 17 13.18 9.73 -8.13
N SER A 18 14.37 9.15 -7.90
CA SER A 18 15.44 9.84 -7.16
C SER A 18 15.91 11.12 -7.85
N TYR A 19 15.94 11.16 -9.18
CA TYR A 19 16.24 12.38 -9.93
C TYR A 19 15.17 13.47 -9.68
N LEU A 20 13.90 13.10 -9.72
CA LEU A 20 12.78 14.03 -9.48
C LEU A 20 12.83 14.58 -8.05
N GLU A 21 13.07 13.72 -7.05
CA GLU A 21 13.21 14.10 -5.65
C GLU A 21 14.37 15.08 -5.45
N GLN A 22 15.53 14.82 -6.06
CA GLN A 22 16.68 15.71 -5.98
C GLN A 22 16.45 17.04 -6.71
N ARG A 23 15.68 17.04 -7.82
CA ARG A 23 15.45 18.22 -8.64
C ARG A 23 14.39 19.15 -8.08
N TRP A 24 13.30 18.60 -7.52
CA TRP A 24 12.12 19.36 -7.09
C TRP A 24 11.78 19.18 -5.61
N GLY A 25 12.54 18.39 -4.88
CA GLY A 25 12.28 18.08 -3.47
C GLY A 25 11.12 17.10 -3.27
N VAL A 26 10.84 16.83 -2.00
CA VAL A 26 9.71 16.01 -1.55
C VAL A 26 8.77 16.92 -0.76
N TRP A 27 7.49 16.85 -1.03
CA TRP A 27 6.47 17.72 -0.46
C TRP A 27 5.43 16.93 0.31
N SER A 28 5.01 17.44 1.46
CA SER A 28 3.90 16.92 2.25
C SER A 28 2.73 17.87 2.20
N ALA A 29 1.52 17.32 2.09
CA ALA A 29 0.31 18.13 2.20
C ALA A 29 0.02 18.45 3.67
N MET A 30 -0.23 19.70 3.99
CA MET A 30 -0.72 20.09 5.30
C MET A 30 -2.09 19.47 5.58
N GLY A 31 -2.27 18.89 6.75
CA GLY A 31 -3.43 18.06 7.09
C GLY A 31 -3.33 16.60 6.55
N GLY A 32 -2.14 16.20 6.08
CA GLY A 32 -1.83 14.85 5.63
C GLY A 32 -2.43 14.50 4.26
N THR A 33 -2.23 13.26 3.82
CA THR A 33 -2.72 12.76 2.53
C THR A 33 -4.25 12.87 2.37
N GLY A 34 -5.00 12.82 3.47
CA GLY A 34 -6.45 13.00 3.46
C GLY A 34 -6.91 14.36 2.94
N SER A 35 -6.11 15.42 3.11
CA SER A 35 -6.45 16.75 2.58
C SER A 35 -6.34 16.82 1.06
N ILE A 36 -5.43 16.06 0.45
CA ILE A 36 -5.35 15.90 -1.01
C ILE A 36 -6.64 15.24 -1.53
N LEU A 37 -7.07 14.16 -0.88
CA LEU A 37 -8.31 13.46 -1.27
C LEU A 37 -9.53 14.37 -1.16
N LYS A 38 -9.64 15.16 -0.09
CA LYS A 38 -10.71 16.16 0.08
C LYS A 38 -10.67 17.22 -1.02
N GLY A 39 -9.47 17.69 -1.39
CA GLY A 39 -9.31 18.65 -2.49
C GLY A 39 -9.75 18.08 -3.84
N ILE A 40 -9.39 16.83 -4.14
CA ILE A 40 -9.81 16.15 -5.38
C ILE A 40 -11.33 15.91 -5.37
N ALA A 41 -11.90 15.50 -4.24
CA ALA A 41 -13.34 15.31 -4.10
C ALA A 41 -14.10 16.65 -4.36
N GLY A 42 -13.66 17.74 -3.73
CA GLY A 42 -14.25 19.06 -3.98
C GLY A 42 -14.11 19.52 -5.44
N LEU A 43 -13.03 19.15 -6.13
CA LEU A 43 -12.87 19.44 -7.56
C LEU A 43 -13.88 18.65 -8.41
N ILE A 44 -14.07 17.36 -8.12
CA ILE A 44 -15.04 16.50 -8.83
C ILE A 44 -16.46 17.09 -8.67
N GLU A 45 -16.86 17.39 -7.45
CA GLU A 45 -18.19 17.95 -7.15
C GLU A 45 -18.36 19.34 -7.76
N GLY A 46 -17.33 20.18 -7.70
CA GLY A 46 -17.33 21.51 -8.31
C GLY A 46 -17.44 21.50 -9.85
N GLN A 47 -17.09 20.40 -10.50
CA GLN A 47 -17.29 20.17 -11.92
C GLN A 47 -18.62 19.46 -12.25
N GLY A 48 -19.50 19.27 -11.28
CA GLY A 48 -20.79 18.61 -11.45
C GLY A 48 -20.74 17.08 -11.38
N GLY A 49 -19.62 16.53 -10.95
CA GLY A 49 -19.49 15.09 -10.69
C GLY A 49 -20.17 14.70 -9.38
N THR A 50 -20.47 13.41 -9.23
CA THR A 50 -21.05 12.85 -8.01
C THR A 50 -20.09 11.82 -7.40
N ILE A 51 -19.94 11.84 -6.08
CA ILE A 51 -19.18 10.85 -5.32
C ILE A 51 -20.17 10.06 -4.47
N GLU A 52 -20.21 8.75 -4.68
CA GLU A 52 -21.03 7.85 -3.87
C GLU A 52 -20.12 6.90 -3.08
N CYS A 53 -20.14 7.04 -1.77
CA CYS A 53 -19.43 6.15 -0.85
C CYS A 53 -20.32 4.95 -0.48
N ASN A 54 -19.69 3.87 0.00
CA ASN A 54 -20.37 2.61 0.35
C ASN A 54 -21.15 1.97 -0.81
N ALA A 55 -20.77 2.29 -2.04
CA ALA A 55 -21.32 1.75 -3.28
C ALA A 55 -20.36 0.70 -3.85
N GLU A 56 -20.33 -0.51 -3.23
CA GLU A 56 -19.42 -1.58 -3.62
C GLU A 56 -19.79 -2.13 -4.99
N VAL A 57 -18.85 -2.04 -5.94
CA VAL A 57 -19.02 -2.61 -7.28
C VAL A 57 -18.77 -4.11 -7.23
N GLU A 58 -19.76 -4.90 -7.63
CA GLU A 58 -19.70 -6.36 -7.73
C GLU A 58 -19.25 -6.83 -9.12
N GLU A 59 -19.70 -6.14 -10.18
CA GLU A 59 -19.42 -6.54 -11.56
C GLU A 59 -19.32 -5.32 -12.49
N ILE A 60 -18.43 -5.39 -13.46
CA ILE A 60 -18.39 -4.52 -14.63
C ILE A 60 -19.19 -5.20 -15.75
N LEU A 61 -20.29 -4.60 -16.14
CA LEU A 61 -21.19 -5.13 -17.18
C LEU A 61 -20.56 -4.97 -18.56
N VAL A 62 -20.44 -6.07 -19.30
CA VAL A 62 -19.85 -6.08 -20.64
C VAL A 62 -20.84 -6.63 -21.66
N GLU A 63 -21.14 -5.85 -22.69
CA GLU A 63 -22.00 -6.24 -23.82
C GLU A 63 -21.24 -6.03 -25.13
N ASN A 64 -21.24 -7.05 -25.98
CA ASN A 64 -20.56 -7.02 -27.28
C ASN A 64 -19.08 -6.57 -27.19
N GLY A 65 -18.38 -6.94 -26.09
CA GLY A 65 -16.99 -6.60 -25.85
C GLY A 65 -16.72 -5.18 -25.33
N ASN A 66 -17.76 -4.41 -25.00
CA ASN A 66 -17.66 -3.06 -24.45
C ASN A 66 -18.23 -3.01 -23.04
N ALA A 67 -17.58 -2.29 -22.14
CA ALA A 67 -18.14 -1.97 -20.84
C ALA A 67 -19.36 -1.05 -21.00
N LYS A 68 -20.43 -1.31 -20.26
CA LYS A 68 -21.72 -0.60 -20.35
C LYS A 68 -22.22 -0.05 -19.03
N GLY A 69 -21.54 -0.36 -17.96
CA GLY A 69 -21.94 0.05 -16.63
C GLY A 69 -21.32 -0.83 -15.57
N VAL A 70 -21.79 -0.65 -14.36
CA VAL A 70 -21.42 -1.48 -13.21
C VAL A 70 -22.67 -1.95 -12.49
N ARG A 71 -22.59 -3.15 -11.89
CA ARG A 71 -23.55 -3.61 -10.90
C ARG A 71 -22.96 -3.45 -9.53
N LEU A 72 -23.74 -2.88 -8.63
CA LEU A 72 -23.39 -2.76 -7.23
C LEU A 72 -23.86 -4.00 -6.46
N ARG A 73 -23.24 -4.26 -5.31
CA ARG A 73 -23.61 -5.39 -4.43
C ARG A 73 -25.04 -5.28 -3.89
N ASP A 74 -25.62 -4.09 -3.81
CA ASP A 74 -27.02 -3.86 -3.44
C ASP A 74 -28.02 -4.11 -4.57
N GLY A 75 -27.54 -4.54 -5.76
CA GLY A 75 -28.33 -4.87 -6.93
C GLY A 75 -28.60 -3.70 -7.89
N ARG A 76 -28.23 -2.46 -7.53
CA ARG A 76 -28.35 -1.32 -8.45
C ARG A 76 -27.42 -1.47 -9.65
N VAL A 77 -27.88 -1.01 -10.80
CA VAL A 77 -27.10 -0.95 -12.03
C VAL A 77 -26.91 0.51 -12.43
N LEU A 78 -25.65 0.90 -12.61
CA LEU A 78 -25.28 2.22 -13.09
C LEU A 78 -24.71 2.09 -14.51
N HIS A 79 -25.39 2.68 -15.49
CA HIS A 79 -24.95 2.67 -16.88
C HIS A 79 -23.97 3.82 -17.16
N SER A 80 -22.96 3.55 -17.99
CA SER A 80 -21.98 4.56 -18.42
C SER A 80 -21.31 4.13 -19.72
N ASP A 81 -20.90 5.09 -20.52
CA ASP A 81 -20.18 4.88 -21.78
C ASP A 81 -18.70 4.54 -21.56
N LEU A 82 -18.14 4.91 -20.41
CA LEU A 82 -16.75 4.65 -20.03
C LEU A 82 -16.67 4.24 -18.56
N ILE A 83 -15.92 3.19 -18.30
CA ILE A 83 -15.62 2.72 -16.94
C ILE A 83 -14.10 2.83 -16.70
N VAL A 84 -13.72 3.52 -15.64
CA VAL A 84 -12.33 3.58 -15.16
C VAL A 84 -12.24 2.89 -13.81
N SER A 85 -11.48 1.80 -13.73
CA SER A 85 -11.21 1.11 -12.47
C SER A 85 -9.88 1.55 -11.90
N ASN A 86 -9.88 2.09 -10.69
CA ASN A 86 -8.69 2.37 -9.88
C ASN A 86 -8.47 1.32 -8.78
N ALA A 87 -9.25 0.24 -8.76
CA ALA A 87 -8.98 -0.90 -7.90
C ALA A 87 -7.72 -1.66 -8.36
N ASP A 88 -7.19 -2.57 -7.52
CA ASP A 88 -6.09 -3.44 -7.91
C ASP A 88 -6.41 -4.13 -9.25
N ALA A 89 -5.44 -4.09 -10.18
CA ALA A 89 -5.69 -4.56 -11.54
C ALA A 89 -5.96 -6.07 -11.60
N ALA A 90 -5.27 -6.87 -10.79
CA ALA A 90 -5.52 -8.31 -10.71
C ALA A 90 -6.90 -8.60 -10.09
N TRP A 91 -7.27 -7.84 -9.06
CA TRP A 91 -8.60 -7.90 -8.47
C TRP A 91 -9.68 -7.53 -9.48
N THR A 92 -9.52 -6.41 -10.19
CA THR A 92 -10.46 -5.95 -11.22
C THR A 92 -10.71 -7.03 -12.27
N TYR A 93 -9.64 -7.59 -12.85
CA TYR A 93 -9.79 -8.63 -13.87
C TYR A 93 -10.39 -9.91 -13.31
N ARG A 94 -10.01 -10.33 -12.11
CA ARG A 94 -10.42 -11.61 -11.55
C ARG A 94 -11.83 -11.59 -10.99
N HIS A 95 -12.25 -10.49 -10.36
CA HIS A 95 -13.48 -10.42 -9.59
C HIS A 95 -14.56 -9.53 -10.21
N LEU A 96 -14.17 -8.47 -10.94
CA LEU A 96 -15.14 -7.52 -11.47
C LEU A 96 -15.49 -7.77 -12.96
N ILE A 97 -14.69 -8.55 -13.69
CA ILE A 97 -14.93 -8.85 -15.11
C ILE A 97 -15.12 -10.35 -15.27
N ASP A 98 -16.28 -10.77 -15.80
CA ASP A 98 -16.55 -12.18 -16.10
C ASP A 98 -15.45 -12.79 -17.00
N ALA A 99 -15.05 -14.00 -16.70
CA ALA A 99 -13.98 -14.73 -17.40
C ALA A 99 -14.20 -14.81 -18.91
N ARG A 100 -15.45 -14.94 -19.38
CA ARG A 100 -15.82 -14.98 -20.82
C ARG A 100 -15.42 -13.72 -21.59
N HIS A 101 -15.28 -12.59 -20.91
CA HIS A 101 -14.90 -11.31 -21.50
C HIS A 101 -13.39 -11.02 -21.44
N ARG A 102 -12.62 -11.86 -20.72
CA ARG A 102 -11.18 -11.69 -20.51
C ARG A 102 -10.37 -12.51 -21.50
N LYS A 103 -9.91 -11.91 -22.58
CA LYS A 103 -9.07 -12.60 -23.60
C LYS A 103 -7.61 -12.72 -23.19
N ARG A 104 -7.04 -11.69 -22.59
CA ARG A 104 -5.60 -11.56 -22.32
C ARG A 104 -5.26 -11.83 -20.86
N TRP A 105 -6.09 -11.35 -19.92
CA TRP A 105 -5.88 -11.45 -18.47
C TRP A 105 -6.71 -12.58 -17.89
N THR A 106 -6.36 -13.80 -18.27
CA THR A 106 -6.96 -15.02 -17.74
C THR A 106 -6.51 -15.28 -16.30
N ASP A 107 -7.28 -16.07 -15.54
CA ASP A 107 -6.92 -16.45 -14.16
C ASP A 107 -5.53 -17.07 -14.09
N ARG A 108 -5.18 -17.95 -15.04
CA ARG A 108 -3.84 -18.54 -15.12
C ARG A 108 -2.74 -17.51 -15.29
N LYS A 109 -2.96 -16.46 -16.07
CA LYS A 109 -1.98 -15.37 -16.26
C LYS A 109 -1.86 -14.54 -15.00
N ILE A 110 -2.99 -14.18 -14.37
CA ILE A 110 -3.03 -13.43 -13.11
C ILE A 110 -2.27 -14.19 -12.03
N GLU A 111 -2.57 -15.48 -11.82
CA GLU A 111 -1.88 -16.31 -10.82
C GLU A 111 -0.37 -16.43 -11.04
N ARG A 112 0.08 -16.50 -12.29
CA ARG A 112 1.50 -16.62 -12.65
C ARG A 112 2.25 -15.29 -12.71
N SER A 113 1.55 -14.18 -12.60
CA SER A 113 2.18 -12.86 -12.58
C SER A 113 2.98 -12.65 -11.29
N HIS A 114 3.94 -11.76 -11.35
CA HIS A 114 4.73 -11.38 -10.19
C HIS A 114 4.08 -10.21 -9.47
N TYR A 115 3.93 -10.34 -8.17
CA TYR A 115 3.35 -9.32 -7.31
C TYR A 115 4.41 -8.64 -6.46
N SER A 116 4.14 -7.42 -6.06
CA SER A 116 4.96 -6.68 -5.12
C SER A 116 4.99 -7.37 -3.75
N ASN A 117 5.89 -6.95 -2.91
CA ASN A 117 5.87 -7.36 -1.52
C ASN A 117 4.56 -6.94 -0.82
N GLY A 118 4.19 -7.66 0.22
CA GLY A 118 3.22 -7.22 1.20
C GLY A 118 3.79 -6.13 2.11
N LEU A 119 2.92 -5.50 2.86
CA LEU A 119 3.28 -4.47 3.84
C LEU A 119 2.70 -4.83 5.19
N PHE A 120 3.55 -4.73 6.21
CA PHE A 120 3.09 -4.64 7.59
C PHE A 120 3.22 -3.20 8.02
N VAL A 121 2.12 -2.56 8.36
CA VAL A 121 2.09 -1.14 8.73
C VAL A 121 1.54 -1.00 10.14
N TRP A 122 2.35 -0.40 11.00
CA TRP A 122 1.97 -0.09 12.36
C TRP A 122 1.84 1.42 12.54
N TYR A 123 0.61 1.91 12.70
CA TYR A 123 0.30 3.28 13.09
C TYR A 123 0.25 3.38 14.61
N PHE A 124 0.88 4.42 15.16
CA PHE A 124 0.85 4.66 16.59
C PHE A 124 0.97 6.16 16.92
N GLY A 125 0.42 6.55 18.05
CA GLY A 125 0.59 7.86 18.63
C GLY A 125 1.29 7.74 19.97
N THR A 126 2.11 8.74 20.30
CA THR A 126 2.87 8.78 21.56
C THR A 126 2.54 10.00 22.39
N GLN A 127 2.48 9.83 23.71
CA GLN A 127 2.57 10.93 24.65
C GLN A 127 4.03 11.43 24.70
N GLY A 128 4.23 12.74 24.54
CA GLY A 128 5.55 13.31 24.38
C GLY A 128 6.08 13.26 22.94
N LYS A 129 7.04 14.09 22.64
CA LYS A 129 7.62 14.22 21.31
C LYS A 129 9.03 13.62 21.23
N TYR A 130 9.43 13.25 20.03
CA TYR A 130 10.77 12.77 19.66
C TYR A 130 11.40 13.77 18.70
N GLU A 131 11.82 14.92 19.20
CA GLU A 131 12.23 16.08 18.39
C GLU A 131 13.41 15.80 17.44
N ASP A 132 14.27 14.86 17.79
CA ASP A 132 15.43 14.47 16.97
C ASP A 132 15.09 13.48 15.83
N VAL A 133 13.83 13.05 15.70
CA VAL A 133 13.41 12.11 14.66
C VAL A 133 12.87 12.87 13.45
N PRO A 134 13.53 12.75 12.27
CA PRO A 134 13.10 13.46 11.08
C PRO A 134 11.79 12.89 10.53
N HIS A 135 11.13 13.65 9.65
CA HIS A 135 9.86 13.27 9.01
C HIS A 135 9.91 11.87 8.38
N HIS A 136 11.02 11.53 7.72
CA HIS A 136 11.25 10.24 7.08
C HIS A 136 12.55 9.61 7.59
N SER A 137 12.46 8.36 8.01
CA SER A 137 13.63 7.58 8.43
C SER A 137 13.61 6.19 7.83
N VAL A 138 14.76 5.68 7.43
CA VAL A 138 14.91 4.31 6.95
C VAL A 138 15.92 3.58 7.83
N ILE A 139 15.50 2.49 8.43
CA ILE A 139 16.32 1.61 9.26
C ILE A 139 16.57 0.33 8.46
N LEU A 140 17.78 0.11 8.01
CA LEU A 140 18.11 -1.10 7.25
C LEU A 140 18.40 -2.27 8.19
N GLY A 141 17.90 -3.43 7.82
CA GLY A 141 18.26 -4.69 8.46
C GLY A 141 19.67 -5.14 8.12
N PRO A 142 20.32 -5.98 8.95
CA PRO A 142 21.70 -6.40 8.75
C PRO A 142 21.93 -7.22 7.47
N ARG A 143 20.94 -7.98 7.03
CA ARG A 143 21.00 -8.85 5.84
C ARG A 143 20.20 -8.28 4.66
N TYR A 144 20.37 -7.00 4.31
CA TYR A 144 19.50 -6.31 3.36
C TYR A 144 19.19 -7.11 2.07
N ARG A 145 20.23 -7.65 1.39
CA ARG A 145 20.03 -8.49 0.20
C ARG A 145 19.32 -9.81 0.54
N GLY A 146 19.72 -10.46 1.64
CA GLY A 146 19.09 -11.70 2.12
C GLY A 146 17.61 -11.51 2.46
N LEU A 147 17.27 -10.42 3.11
CA LEU A 147 15.88 -10.03 3.41
C LEU A 147 15.05 -9.88 2.12
N LEU A 148 15.60 -9.24 1.08
CA LEU A 148 14.91 -9.12 -0.20
C LEU A 148 14.72 -10.47 -0.89
N ASP A 149 15.69 -11.36 -0.79
CA ASP A 149 15.54 -12.73 -1.32
C ASP A 149 14.49 -13.53 -0.51
N ASP A 150 14.39 -13.34 0.80
CA ASP A 150 13.34 -13.93 1.63
C ASP A 150 11.96 -13.43 1.21
N ILE A 151 11.79 -12.12 1.03
CA ILE A 151 10.51 -11.52 0.64
C ILE A 151 10.07 -11.91 -0.78
N PHE A 152 10.95 -11.72 -1.78
CA PHE A 152 10.55 -11.82 -3.19
C PHE A 152 10.72 -13.20 -3.82
N LYS A 153 11.70 -13.98 -3.34
CA LYS A 153 12.02 -15.29 -3.93
C LYS A 153 11.53 -16.46 -3.07
N ARG A 154 11.91 -16.48 -1.80
CA ARG A 154 11.57 -17.58 -0.88
C ARG A 154 10.17 -17.46 -0.32
N LYS A 155 9.63 -16.22 -0.26
CA LYS A 155 8.33 -15.90 0.32
C LYS A 155 8.22 -16.38 1.77
N VAL A 156 9.21 -16.06 2.56
CA VAL A 156 9.25 -16.38 3.98
C VAL A 156 9.40 -15.09 4.79
N LEU A 157 8.76 -15.04 5.94
CA LEU A 157 8.93 -13.94 6.87
C LEU A 157 10.25 -14.11 7.60
N ALA A 158 11.19 -13.20 7.35
CA ALA A 158 12.52 -13.25 7.96
C ALA A 158 12.51 -12.80 9.41
N ASP A 159 13.51 -13.27 10.17
CA ASP A 159 13.72 -12.80 11.54
C ASP A 159 14.23 -11.37 11.62
N ASP A 160 15.01 -10.93 10.64
CA ASP A 160 15.44 -9.55 10.50
C ASP A 160 14.55 -8.80 9.52
N PHE A 161 14.46 -7.49 9.70
CA PHE A 161 13.64 -6.64 8.84
C PHE A 161 14.24 -5.24 8.70
N SER A 162 13.86 -4.57 7.63
CA SER A 162 14.09 -3.15 7.44
C SER A 162 12.80 -2.39 7.71
N LEU A 163 12.92 -1.16 8.21
CA LEU A 163 11.78 -0.31 8.53
C LEU A 163 11.86 1.02 7.77
N TYR A 164 10.73 1.51 7.37
CA TYR A 164 10.50 2.92 7.10
C TYR A 164 9.65 3.49 8.24
N LEU A 165 10.15 4.55 8.87
CA LEU A 165 9.46 5.28 9.91
C LEU A 165 9.06 6.66 9.37
N HIS A 166 7.80 7.01 9.53
CA HIS A 166 7.23 8.29 9.13
C HIS A 166 6.69 9.03 10.36
N ARG A 167 7.14 10.27 10.54
CA ARG A 167 6.72 11.18 11.61
C ARG A 167 6.13 12.46 10.99
N PRO A 168 4.83 12.47 10.62
CA PRO A 168 4.23 13.64 9.96
C PRO A 168 4.19 14.87 10.84
N THR A 169 4.16 14.72 12.16
CA THR A 169 4.14 15.81 13.13
C THR A 169 5.38 16.69 13.11
N GLU A 170 6.49 16.23 12.53
CA GLU A 170 7.69 17.04 12.28
C GLU A 170 7.40 18.20 11.31
N THR A 171 6.61 17.95 10.28
CA THR A 171 6.27 18.97 9.27
C THR A 171 4.94 19.65 9.59
N ASP A 172 3.97 18.89 10.09
CA ASP A 172 2.63 19.38 10.41
C ASP A 172 2.23 18.99 11.84
N PRO A 173 2.48 19.85 12.82
CA PRO A 173 2.11 19.59 14.21
C PRO A 173 0.63 19.30 14.44
N SER A 174 -0.26 19.71 13.53
CA SER A 174 -1.70 19.46 13.63
C SER A 174 -2.09 17.98 13.44
N MET A 175 -1.14 17.13 13.02
CA MET A 175 -1.35 15.70 12.83
C MET A 175 -1.40 14.88 14.13
N ALA A 176 -1.17 15.51 15.28
CA ALA A 176 -1.36 14.93 16.61
C ALA A 176 -1.88 15.98 17.61
N PRO A 177 -2.46 15.56 18.74
CA PRO A 177 -2.77 16.48 19.84
C PRO A 177 -1.50 17.17 20.37
N GLU A 178 -1.68 18.33 21.03
CA GLU A 178 -0.57 19.07 21.62
C GLU A 178 0.22 18.19 22.61
N GLY A 179 1.55 18.26 22.52
CA GLY A 179 2.45 17.44 23.34
C GLY A 179 2.57 15.98 22.90
N CYS A 180 1.96 15.57 21.80
CA CYS A 180 2.01 14.21 21.25
C CYS A 180 2.71 14.18 19.89
N ASP A 181 3.12 12.97 19.50
CA ASP A 181 3.59 12.66 18.15
C ASP A 181 2.73 11.58 17.50
N ALA A 182 2.66 11.61 16.17
CA ALA A 182 2.06 10.56 15.34
C ALA A 182 3.13 9.92 14.47
N PHE A 183 3.04 8.60 14.35
CA PHE A 183 3.97 7.79 13.56
C PHE A 183 3.25 6.73 12.75
N TYR A 184 3.88 6.28 11.68
CA TYR A 184 3.73 4.91 11.25
C TYR A 184 5.09 4.28 10.92
N ALA A 185 5.23 3.00 11.30
CA ALA A 185 6.34 2.15 10.93
C ALA A 185 5.87 1.14 9.88
N LEU A 186 6.59 1.05 8.76
CA LEU A 186 6.28 0.14 7.68
C LEU A 186 7.44 -0.85 7.51
N ALA A 187 7.13 -2.14 7.57
CA ALA A 187 8.04 -3.22 7.23
C ALA A 187 7.59 -3.87 5.93
N PRO A 188 8.47 -3.97 4.91
CA PRO A 188 8.21 -4.82 3.76
C PRO A 188 8.27 -6.30 4.21
N VAL A 189 7.22 -7.04 3.86
CA VAL A 189 7.06 -8.47 4.19
C VAL A 189 6.65 -9.24 2.94
N PRO A 190 6.72 -10.58 2.90
CA PRO A 190 6.14 -11.34 1.81
C PRO A 190 4.64 -11.07 1.67
N HIS A 191 4.10 -11.15 0.46
CA HIS A 191 2.65 -11.17 0.24
C HIS A 191 2.05 -12.53 0.65
N LEU A 192 0.73 -12.71 0.54
CA LEU A 192 -0.01 -13.87 1.08
C LEU A 192 0.28 -15.23 0.41
N ASP A 193 1.16 -15.31 -0.59
CA ASP A 193 1.71 -16.61 -1.00
C ASP A 193 2.71 -17.18 0.02
N ALA A 194 3.12 -16.42 1.02
CA ALA A 194 3.85 -16.91 2.18
C ALA A 194 2.86 -17.51 3.18
N ASP A 195 3.24 -18.63 3.77
CA ASP A 195 2.43 -19.29 4.80
C ASP A 195 2.67 -18.62 6.15
N VAL A 196 2.09 -17.42 6.33
CA VAL A 196 2.15 -16.64 7.57
C VAL A 196 0.74 -16.37 8.06
N ASP A 197 0.42 -16.94 9.22
CA ASP A 197 -0.82 -16.59 9.91
C ASP A 197 -0.69 -15.24 10.61
N TRP A 198 -1.21 -14.20 9.96
CA TRP A 198 -1.18 -12.85 10.51
C TRP A 198 -2.12 -12.64 11.69
N THR A 199 -3.09 -13.53 11.92
CA THR A 199 -3.97 -13.43 13.10
C THR A 199 -3.22 -13.79 14.38
N GLU A 200 -2.27 -14.68 14.27
CA GLU A 200 -1.43 -15.12 15.40
C GLU A 200 -0.13 -14.30 15.50
N TYR A 201 0.49 -13.98 14.37
CA TYR A 201 1.84 -13.44 14.35
C TYR A 201 1.94 -11.91 14.36
N ALA A 202 0.86 -11.19 14.01
CA ALA A 202 0.90 -9.74 13.85
C ALA A 202 1.35 -9.00 15.13
N GLU A 203 0.85 -9.40 16.28
CA GLU A 203 1.21 -8.76 17.55
C GLU A 203 2.67 -9.05 17.95
N THR A 204 3.13 -10.27 17.75
CA THR A 204 4.54 -10.63 17.98
C THR A 204 5.47 -9.81 17.08
N PHE A 205 5.11 -9.65 15.81
CA PHE A 205 5.91 -8.85 14.87
C PHE A 205 5.89 -7.36 15.22
N ARG A 206 4.73 -6.82 15.64
CA ARG A 206 4.62 -5.46 16.17
C ARG A 206 5.55 -5.21 17.36
N GLN A 207 5.58 -6.14 18.32
CA GLN A 207 6.46 -6.04 19.49
C GLN A 207 7.94 -6.02 19.09
N ARG A 208 8.34 -6.82 18.12
CA ARG A 208 9.71 -6.80 17.57
C ARG A 208 10.05 -5.47 16.90
N ILE A 209 9.09 -4.89 16.14
CA ILE A 209 9.26 -3.55 15.56
C ILE A 209 9.38 -2.50 16.66
N CYS A 210 8.52 -2.56 17.68
CA CYS A 210 8.56 -1.65 18.83
C CYS A 210 9.93 -1.68 19.50
N GLN A 211 10.40 -2.88 19.85
CA GLN A 211 11.73 -3.06 20.47
C GLN A 211 12.84 -2.51 19.57
N ARG A 212 12.81 -2.78 18.28
CA ARG A 212 13.82 -2.27 17.34
C ARG A 212 13.83 -0.73 17.27
N LEU A 213 12.64 -0.10 17.28
CA LEU A 213 12.52 1.36 17.30
C LEU A 213 12.99 1.93 18.64
N GLU A 214 12.68 1.28 19.75
CA GLU A 214 13.10 1.67 21.08
C GLU A 214 14.61 1.62 21.24
N ASP A 215 15.25 0.59 20.72
CA ASP A 215 16.71 0.41 20.74
C ASP A 215 17.47 1.39 19.82
N THR A 216 16.79 2.02 18.85
CA THR A 216 17.48 2.80 17.81
C THR A 216 17.10 4.27 17.75
N MET A 217 15.81 4.60 17.72
CA MET A 217 15.34 5.96 17.41
C MET A 217 14.34 6.53 18.41
N LEU A 218 13.57 5.66 19.09
CA LEU A 218 12.46 6.07 19.95
C LEU A 218 12.63 5.52 21.38
N PRO A 219 13.63 5.96 22.15
CA PRO A 219 13.87 5.43 23.49
C PRO A 219 12.64 5.60 24.39
N GLY A 220 12.28 4.51 25.12
CA GLY A 220 11.11 4.46 25.99
C GLY A 220 9.78 4.45 25.24
N LEU A 221 9.76 3.98 23.97
CA LEU A 221 8.58 3.96 23.13
C LEU A 221 7.41 3.19 23.75
N SER A 222 7.69 2.00 24.30
CA SER A 222 6.67 1.12 24.88
C SER A 222 5.80 1.81 25.94
N ASP A 223 6.40 2.67 26.75
CA ASP A 223 5.72 3.39 27.83
C ASP A 223 4.95 4.64 27.34
N ARG A 224 5.23 5.09 26.11
CA ARG A 224 4.67 6.33 25.57
C ARG A 224 3.52 6.12 24.60
N ILE A 225 3.29 4.89 24.14
CA ILE A 225 2.21 4.58 23.17
C ILE A 225 0.84 4.83 23.82
N VAL A 226 0.04 5.70 23.22
CA VAL A 226 -1.33 6.02 23.64
C VAL A 226 -2.40 5.50 22.69
N THR A 227 -2.03 5.20 21.45
CA THR A 227 -2.93 4.61 20.44
C THR A 227 -2.12 3.78 19.45
N SER A 228 -2.75 2.73 18.93
CA SER A 228 -2.07 1.77 18.05
C SER A 228 -3.04 1.11 17.08
N ARG A 229 -2.64 0.96 15.82
CA ARG A 229 -3.40 0.23 14.81
C ARG A 229 -2.46 -0.47 13.84
N LEU A 230 -2.78 -1.73 13.52
CA LEU A 230 -2.04 -2.54 12.56
C LEU A 230 -2.79 -2.67 11.23
N LEU A 231 -2.03 -2.79 10.17
CA LEU A 231 -2.48 -3.31 8.87
C LEU A 231 -1.47 -4.37 8.41
N THR A 232 -1.96 -5.56 8.15
CA THR A 232 -1.21 -6.72 7.67
C THR A 232 -1.47 -6.94 6.18
N PRO A 233 -0.73 -7.81 5.47
CA PRO A 233 -1.08 -8.21 4.12
C PRO A 233 -2.51 -8.75 3.99
N GLN A 234 -3.04 -9.40 5.04
CA GLN A 234 -4.43 -9.86 5.06
C GLN A 234 -5.40 -8.68 5.03
N ASP A 235 -5.15 -7.62 5.81
CA ASP A 235 -5.96 -6.40 5.80
C ASP A 235 -5.91 -5.70 4.42
N PHE A 236 -4.75 -5.71 3.76
CA PHE A 236 -4.63 -5.16 2.40
C PHE A 236 -5.52 -5.94 1.42
N GLN A 237 -5.60 -7.26 1.52
CA GLN A 237 -6.50 -8.05 0.69
C GLN A 237 -7.97 -7.81 1.05
N ASP A 238 -8.34 -7.93 2.31
CA ASP A 238 -9.73 -7.96 2.74
C ASP A 238 -10.40 -6.58 2.71
N ARG A 239 -9.63 -5.52 2.98
CA ARG A 239 -10.16 -4.15 3.09
C ARG A 239 -9.88 -3.27 1.89
N LEU A 240 -8.79 -3.53 1.16
CA LEU A 240 -8.35 -2.72 0.04
C LEU A 240 -8.44 -3.48 -1.31
N CYS A 241 -8.95 -4.72 -1.29
CA CYS A 241 -9.05 -5.58 -2.47
C CYS A 241 -7.70 -5.76 -3.19
N SER A 242 -6.59 -5.72 -2.45
CA SER A 242 -5.25 -5.91 -2.98
C SER A 242 -4.99 -7.40 -3.21
N PHE A 243 -4.86 -7.81 -4.45
CA PHE A 243 -4.68 -9.23 -4.78
C PHE A 243 -3.44 -9.80 -4.09
N LYS A 244 -3.61 -10.93 -3.38
CA LYS A 244 -2.59 -11.57 -2.54
C LYS A 244 -2.01 -10.66 -1.44
N GLY A 245 -2.71 -9.63 -1.03
CA GLY A 245 -2.24 -8.68 -0.02
C GLY A 245 -0.97 -7.91 -0.44
N ALA A 246 -0.72 -7.81 -1.75
CA ALA A 246 0.42 -7.09 -2.29
C ALA A 246 0.25 -5.58 -2.10
N GLY A 247 1.23 -4.91 -1.50
CA GLY A 247 1.12 -3.48 -1.16
C GLY A 247 1.06 -2.54 -2.36
N PHE A 248 1.52 -2.99 -3.55
CA PHE A 248 1.67 -2.16 -4.76
C PHE A 248 1.19 -2.89 -6.03
N SER A 249 0.28 -3.87 -5.91
CA SER A 249 -0.21 -4.67 -7.04
C SER A 249 0.92 -5.46 -7.73
N PHE A 250 1.00 -5.45 -9.06
CA PHE A 250 2.05 -6.15 -9.81
C PHE A 250 3.45 -5.59 -9.51
N GLU A 251 4.44 -6.51 -9.37
CA GLU A 251 5.85 -6.12 -9.24
C GLU A 251 6.29 -5.28 -10.46
N PRO A 252 7.00 -4.15 -10.27
CA PRO A 252 7.37 -3.23 -11.36
C PRO A 252 8.54 -3.77 -12.22
N ARG A 253 8.40 -4.97 -12.75
CA ARG A 253 9.30 -5.55 -13.75
C ARG A 253 9.03 -4.95 -15.11
N ILE A 254 10.03 -4.91 -15.99
CA ILE A 254 9.87 -4.36 -17.34
C ILE A 254 8.72 -5.03 -18.10
N THR A 255 8.54 -6.36 -17.93
CA THR A 255 7.48 -7.15 -18.58
C THR A 255 6.09 -6.95 -17.99
N GLN A 256 5.97 -6.18 -16.91
CA GLN A 256 4.73 -5.85 -16.21
C GLN A 256 4.55 -4.33 -16.00
N SER A 257 5.43 -3.51 -16.59
CA SER A 257 5.44 -2.04 -16.43
C SER A 257 5.24 -1.34 -17.76
N ALA A 258 4.92 -0.07 -17.72
CA ALA A 258 4.72 0.78 -18.89
C ALA A 258 3.78 0.12 -19.92
N TRP A 259 4.24 -0.12 -21.14
CA TRP A 259 3.47 -0.75 -22.21
C TRP A 259 2.93 -2.15 -21.89
N PHE A 260 3.58 -2.89 -20.99
CA PHE A 260 3.20 -4.26 -20.63
C PHE A 260 2.24 -4.33 -19.43
N ARG A 261 1.84 -3.20 -18.87
CA ARG A 261 0.85 -3.16 -17.78
C ARG A 261 -0.50 -3.74 -18.22
N PRO A 262 -1.30 -4.22 -17.27
CA PRO A 262 -2.72 -4.52 -17.51
C PRO A 262 -3.47 -3.27 -18.01
N HIS A 263 -4.14 -3.38 -19.13
CA HIS A 263 -5.04 -2.39 -19.73
C HIS A 263 -6.09 -3.07 -20.61
#